data_22fe90cd56bec1671aac2e908e10f68c
#
_entry.id   22fe90cd56bec1671aac2e908e10f68c
#
_cell.length_a   1.000
_cell.length_b   1.000
_cell.length_c   1.000
_cell.angle_alpha   90.00
_cell.angle_beta   90.00
_cell.angle_gamma   90.00
#
_symmetry.space_group_name_H-M   'P 1'
#
loop_
_entity.id
_entity.type
_entity.pdbx_description
1 polymer ?
#
loop_
_entity_poly.entity_id
_entity_poly.type
_entity_poly.pdbx_seq_one_letter_code
_entity_poly.pdbx_strand_id
1 'polypeptide(L)'
;MGRANREQDKETLFHVVSRGNNGERIVRDAVDEAEFRAELHRVAVKYQWEVWAWCLLSNHYHLVLRTPHLGLSEGMQELNGNHARRMNRRHDRTGHLVRNRFFSVALETEAHAVAAVLYVARNPVKAGLCASPAAWPHGGYCATAGLEPPPPWLAVASVLSLFGEDEQQAVATYREFVHAGHLPVSDTIEEVSRVERGSAIRSG
;
A
#
# COMPACT_ATOMS: atom_id res chain seq x y z
N MET A 1 12.33 32.50 -14.90
CA MET A 1 11.01 32.03 -15.38
C MET A 1 10.95 30.55 -15.10
N GLY A 2 10.24 30.13 -14.07
CA GLY A 2 10.13 28.74 -13.63
C GLY A 2 9.41 27.90 -14.69
N ARG A 3 10.01 26.77 -15.01
CA ARG A 3 9.42 25.73 -15.86
C ARG A 3 8.19 25.20 -15.12
N ALA A 4 7.00 25.57 -15.56
CA ALA A 4 5.75 25.11 -14.98
C ALA A 4 5.70 23.58 -15.05
N ASN A 5 5.54 22.99 -13.90
CA ASN A 5 5.37 21.54 -13.66
C ASN A 5 4.06 21.04 -14.31
N ARG A 6 4.06 20.86 -15.64
CA ARG A 6 2.92 20.27 -16.38
C ARG A 6 2.76 18.76 -16.19
N GLU A 7 3.68 18.11 -15.47
CA GLU A 7 3.59 16.68 -15.14
C GLU A 7 2.80 16.38 -13.86
N GLN A 8 2.43 17.42 -13.10
CA GLN A 8 1.76 17.27 -11.79
C GLN A 8 0.23 17.10 -11.89
N ASP A 9 -0.35 17.24 -13.09
CA ASP A 9 -1.81 17.14 -13.30
C ASP A 9 -2.26 15.74 -13.78
N LYS A 10 -1.36 14.79 -13.94
CA LYS A 10 -1.75 13.43 -14.32
C LYS A 10 -2.02 12.60 -13.06
N GLU A 11 -3.22 12.03 -13.02
CA GLU A 11 -3.54 10.95 -12.07
C GLU A 11 -2.54 9.81 -12.23
N THR A 12 -1.60 9.72 -11.30
CA THR A 12 -0.56 8.69 -11.33
C THR A 12 -0.85 7.65 -10.27
N LEU A 13 -0.77 6.38 -10.67
CA LEU A 13 -0.82 5.25 -9.74
C LEU A 13 0.57 5.04 -9.14
N PHE A 14 0.65 4.92 -7.83
CA PHE A 14 1.89 4.72 -7.09
C PHE A 14 1.86 3.44 -6.27
N HIS A 15 2.98 2.75 -6.22
CA HIS A 15 3.26 1.80 -5.14
C HIS A 15 4.07 2.52 -4.06
N VAL A 16 3.53 2.57 -2.86
CA VAL A 16 4.09 3.30 -1.71
C VAL A 16 4.46 2.33 -0.61
N VAL A 17 5.62 2.54 -0.01
CA VAL A 17 6.09 1.79 1.18
C VAL A 17 6.51 2.77 2.26
N SER A 18 6.03 2.55 3.48
CA SER A 18 6.51 3.26 4.65
C SER A 18 6.94 2.26 5.72
N ARG A 19 8.13 2.45 6.27
CA ARG A 19 8.77 1.48 7.17
C ARG A 19 9.15 2.12 8.50
N GLY A 20 9.04 1.33 9.56
CA GLY A 20 9.49 1.70 10.89
C GLY A 20 10.97 2.07 10.93
N ASN A 21 11.30 3.09 11.73
CA ASN A 21 12.67 3.51 11.94
C ASN A 21 13.48 2.35 12.53
N ASN A 22 14.67 2.08 12.00
CA ASN A 22 15.51 0.95 12.38
C ASN A 22 14.81 -0.43 12.32
N GLY A 23 13.74 -0.56 11.51
CA GLY A 23 12.95 -1.79 11.40
C GLY A 23 12.00 -2.03 12.58
N GLU A 24 11.82 -1.04 13.45
CA GLU A 24 10.92 -1.14 14.59
C GLU A 24 9.46 -1.37 14.18
N ARG A 25 8.70 -1.95 15.10
CA ARG A 25 7.27 -2.15 14.90
C ARG A 25 6.53 -0.83 14.84
N ILE A 26 5.69 -0.66 13.81
CA ILE A 26 4.77 0.47 13.64
C ILE A 26 3.37 0.17 14.17
N VAL A 27 3.05 -1.08 14.44
CA VAL A 27 1.85 -1.55 15.14
C VAL A 27 2.25 -2.69 16.08
N ARG A 28 1.57 -2.80 17.22
CA ARG A 28 1.89 -3.79 18.26
C ARG A 28 0.72 -4.71 18.56
N ASP A 29 -0.50 -4.24 18.38
CA ASP A 29 -1.74 -4.96 18.70
C ASP A 29 -2.91 -4.52 17.81
N ALA A 30 -4.05 -5.18 17.97
CA ALA A 30 -5.25 -4.95 17.18
C ALA A 30 -5.82 -3.52 17.30
N VAL A 31 -5.55 -2.82 18.40
CA VAL A 31 -5.99 -1.42 18.57
C VAL A 31 -5.18 -0.51 17.65
N ASP A 32 -3.84 -0.69 17.62
CA ASP A 32 -2.96 0.06 16.73
C ASP A 32 -3.33 -0.16 15.26
N GLU A 33 -3.67 -1.40 14.90
CA GLU A 33 -4.05 -1.79 13.55
C GLU A 33 -5.38 -1.16 13.13
N ALA A 34 -6.38 -1.16 14.04
CA ALA A 34 -7.66 -0.51 13.80
C ALA A 34 -7.51 1.01 13.67
N GLU A 35 -6.69 1.64 14.51
CA GLU A 35 -6.39 3.07 14.44
C GLU A 35 -5.65 3.44 13.16
N PHE A 36 -4.68 2.63 12.70
CA PHE A 36 -4.01 2.83 11.42
C PHE A 36 -5.01 2.79 10.26
N ARG A 37 -5.89 1.78 10.23
CA ARG A 37 -6.91 1.64 9.18
C ARG A 37 -7.89 2.82 9.16
N ALA A 38 -8.31 3.28 10.34
CA ALA A 38 -9.18 4.46 10.45
C ALA A 38 -8.48 5.73 9.94
N GLU A 39 -7.19 5.88 10.24
CA GLU A 39 -6.39 7.00 9.76
C GLU A 39 -6.16 6.94 8.24
N LEU A 40 -5.88 5.75 7.69
CA LEU A 40 -5.77 5.56 6.25
C LEU A 40 -7.08 5.95 5.54
N HIS A 41 -8.22 5.53 6.06
CA HIS A 41 -9.54 5.94 5.54
C HIS A 41 -9.68 7.47 5.54
N ARG A 42 -9.41 8.11 6.67
CA ARG A 42 -9.53 9.57 6.82
C ARG A 42 -8.66 10.32 5.82
N VAL A 43 -7.41 9.89 5.66
CA VAL A 43 -6.46 10.49 4.72
C VAL A 43 -6.88 10.22 3.28
N ALA A 44 -7.31 9.00 2.94
CA ALA A 44 -7.77 8.64 1.61
C ALA A 44 -8.96 9.53 1.17
N VAL A 45 -9.93 9.74 2.05
CA VAL A 45 -11.06 10.64 1.78
C VAL A 45 -10.60 12.10 1.62
N LYS A 46 -9.76 12.59 2.54
CA LYS A 46 -9.30 13.99 2.54
C LYS A 46 -8.50 14.34 1.29
N TYR A 47 -7.62 13.45 0.86
CA TYR A 47 -6.72 13.67 -0.28
C TYR A 47 -7.23 13.02 -1.57
N GLN A 48 -8.48 12.52 -1.55
CA GLN A 48 -9.11 11.86 -2.70
C GLN A 48 -8.25 10.72 -3.29
N TRP A 49 -7.63 9.94 -2.41
CA TRP A 49 -6.88 8.77 -2.83
C TRP A 49 -7.83 7.66 -3.26
N GLU A 50 -7.60 7.13 -4.42
CA GLU A 50 -8.19 5.87 -4.86
C GLU A 50 -7.22 4.74 -4.48
N VAL A 51 -7.49 4.07 -3.36
CA VAL A 51 -6.62 2.99 -2.86
C VAL A 51 -6.99 1.69 -3.56
N TRP A 52 -6.04 1.13 -4.31
CA TRP A 52 -6.21 -0.10 -5.08
C TRP A 52 -5.81 -1.34 -4.28
N ALA A 53 -4.74 -1.26 -3.52
CA ALA A 53 -4.31 -2.33 -2.64
C ALA A 53 -3.64 -1.76 -1.39
N TRP A 54 -3.74 -2.48 -0.29
CA TRP A 54 -3.04 -2.16 0.95
C TRP A 54 -2.68 -3.42 1.71
N CYS A 55 -1.60 -3.34 2.46
CA CYS A 55 -1.18 -4.38 3.40
C CYS A 55 -0.39 -3.74 4.54
N LEU A 56 -0.84 -3.95 5.77
CA LEU A 56 -0.17 -3.52 6.99
C LEU A 56 0.53 -4.72 7.63
N LEU A 57 1.83 -4.59 7.83
CA LEU A 57 2.65 -5.55 8.55
C LEU A 57 3.14 -4.92 9.85
N SER A 58 3.80 -5.69 10.69
CA SER A 58 4.22 -5.21 12.01
C SER A 58 5.17 -4.01 11.97
N ASN A 59 6.04 -3.90 10.96
CA ASN A 59 7.08 -2.87 10.88
C ASN A 59 7.09 -2.05 9.60
N HIS A 60 6.16 -2.28 8.68
CA HIS A 60 5.98 -1.50 7.47
C HIS A 60 4.58 -1.71 6.89
N TYR A 61 4.20 -0.88 5.94
CA TYR A 61 2.98 -1.07 5.16
C TYR A 61 3.21 -0.74 3.69
N HIS A 62 2.36 -1.32 2.86
CA HIS A 62 2.28 -1.07 1.42
C HIS A 62 0.93 -0.46 1.07
N LEU A 63 0.95 0.48 0.13
CA LEU A 63 -0.24 0.99 -0.54
C LEU A 63 0.01 0.98 -2.04
N VAL A 64 -0.99 0.58 -2.82
CA VAL A 64 -1.10 0.94 -4.23
C VAL A 64 -2.24 1.93 -4.30
N LEU A 65 -1.96 3.15 -4.71
CA LEU A 65 -2.96 4.20 -4.74
C LEU A 65 -2.78 5.14 -5.93
N ARG A 66 -3.90 5.61 -6.46
CA ARG A 66 -3.97 6.72 -7.40
C ARG A 66 -4.32 7.97 -6.62
N THR A 67 -3.65 9.07 -6.92
CA THR A 67 -3.97 10.38 -6.35
C THR A 67 -4.16 11.38 -7.47
N PRO A 68 -5.35 12.00 -7.55
CA PRO A 68 -5.54 13.17 -8.39
C PRO A 68 -4.79 14.33 -7.73
N HIS A 69 -3.90 14.97 -8.48
CA HIS A 69 -3.14 16.12 -8.02
C HIS A 69 -2.04 15.83 -6.95
N LEU A 70 -1.47 16.87 -6.40
CA LEU A 70 -0.29 16.91 -5.53
C LEU A 70 -0.42 16.23 -4.15
N GLY A 71 -1.48 15.46 -3.91
CA GLY A 71 -1.85 14.97 -2.59
C GLY A 71 -1.02 13.81 -2.01
N LEU A 72 -0.05 13.23 -2.75
CA LEU A 72 0.69 12.07 -2.24
C LEU A 72 1.58 12.44 -1.04
N SER A 73 2.41 13.46 -1.20
CA SER A 73 3.38 13.84 -0.15
C SER A 73 2.71 14.35 1.11
N GLU A 74 1.72 15.21 0.97
CA GLU A 74 0.95 15.78 2.07
C GLU A 74 0.14 14.71 2.78
N GLY A 75 -0.53 13.85 2.03
CA GLY A 75 -1.32 12.75 2.61
C GLY A 75 -0.44 11.73 3.33
N MET A 76 0.70 11.37 2.76
CA MET A 76 1.66 10.47 3.41
C MET A 76 2.29 11.10 4.67
N GLN A 77 2.58 12.40 4.63
CA GLN A 77 3.05 13.13 5.82
C GLN A 77 2.00 13.12 6.92
N GLU A 78 0.73 13.32 6.58
CA GLU A 78 -0.37 13.32 7.54
C GLU A 78 -0.62 11.92 8.10
N LEU A 79 -0.70 10.89 7.26
CA LEU A 79 -0.87 9.49 7.66
C LEU A 79 0.23 9.05 8.63
N ASN A 80 1.48 9.20 8.23
CA ASN A 80 2.64 8.80 9.02
C ASN A 80 2.76 9.62 10.32
N GLY A 81 2.53 10.94 10.24
CA GLY A 81 2.62 11.84 11.38
C GLY A 81 1.56 11.58 12.44
N ASN A 82 0.31 11.36 12.02
CA ASN A 82 -0.79 11.05 12.94
C ASN A 82 -0.61 9.69 13.58
N HIS A 83 -0.25 8.68 12.77
CA HIS A 83 0.02 7.35 13.28
C HIS A 83 1.18 7.36 14.29
N ALA A 84 2.30 8.04 13.97
CA ALA A 84 3.43 8.16 14.88
C ALA A 84 3.05 8.83 16.21
N ARG A 85 2.26 9.92 16.18
CA ARG A 85 1.79 10.58 17.40
C ARG A 85 0.93 9.67 18.28
N ARG A 86 0.04 8.88 17.68
CA ARG A 86 -0.81 7.91 18.41
C ARG A 86 0.03 6.80 19.03
N MET A 87 0.91 6.18 18.25
CA MET A 87 1.81 5.14 18.73
C MET A 87 2.70 5.63 19.86
N ASN A 88 3.30 6.82 19.73
CA ASN A 88 4.15 7.37 20.77
C ASN A 88 3.37 7.63 22.05
N ARG A 89 2.17 8.24 21.96
CA ARG A 89 1.32 8.50 23.13
C ARG A 89 0.83 7.21 23.80
N ARG A 90 0.41 6.21 22.99
CA ARG A 90 -0.17 4.98 23.51
C ARG A 90 0.85 4.06 24.18
N HIS A 91 2.08 4.09 23.67
CA HIS A 91 3.14 3.16 24.10
C HIS A 91 4.31 3.85 24.83
N ASP A 92 4.12 5.08 25.33
CA ASP A 92 5.13 5.88 26.04
C ASP A 92 6.47 5.96 25.29
N ARG A 93 6.38 6.15 23.95
CA ARG A 93 7.55 6.26 23.09
C ARG A 93 7.90 7.70 22.80
N THR A 94 9.17 7.94 22.50
CA THR A 94 9.70 9.20 22.01
C THR A 94 10.42 9.00 20.68
N GLY A 95 10.54 10.05 19.87
CA GLY A 95 11.27 10.03 18.61
C GLY A 95 10.43 9.55 17.41
N HIS A 96 11.13 9.30 16.31
CA HIS A 96 10.50 8.93 15.04
C HIS A 96 10.03 7.47 15.03
N LEU A 97 8.76 7.24 14.70
CA LEU A 97 8.21 5.91 14.52
C LEU A 97 8.57 5.33 13.15
N VAL A 98 8.42 6.11 12.11
CA VAL A 98 8.73 5.73 10.73
C VAL A 98 9.97 6.46 10.24
N ARG A 99 10.62 5.92 9.23
CA ARG A 99 11.72 6.60 8.53
C ARG A 99 11.23 7.96 8.01
N ASN A 100 12.13 8.94 7.89
CA ASN A 100 11.80 10.31 7.53
C ASN A 100 11.06 10.45 6.19
N ARG A 101 11.27 9.54 5.25
CA ARG A 101 10.58 9.54 3.96
C ARG A 101 10.00 8.16 3.67
N PHE A 102 8.79 8.16 3.11
CA PHE A 102 8.25 6.99 2.46
C PHE A 102 8.97 6.76 1.12
N PHE A 103 8.95 5.56 0.64
CA PHE A 103 9.36 5.22 -0.71
C PHE A 103 8.13 5.19 -1.62
N SER A 104 8.23 5.67 -2.83
CA SER A 104 7.18 5.54 -3.84
C SER A 104 7.78 5.33 -5.23
N VAL A 105 7.12 4.51 -6.03
CA VAL A 105 7.42 4.31 -7.44
C VAL A 105 6.15 4.46 -8.25
N ALA A 106 6.23 5.20 -9.37
CA ALA A 106 5.12 5.35 -10.30
C ALA A 106 4.90 4.05 -11.08
N LEU A 107 3.64 3.66 -11.22
CA LEU A 107 3.22 2.49 -11.99
C LEU A 107 2.71 2.98 -13.35
N GLU A 108 3.61 3.02 -14.32
CA GLU A 108 3.37 3.66 -15.62
C GLU A 108 2.56 2.81 -16.59
N THR A 109 2.49 1.49 -16.34
CA THR A 109 1.80 0.53 -17.20
C THR A 109 0.82 -0.32 -16.41
N GLU A 110 -0.17 -0.88 -17.10
CA GLU A 110 -1.11 -1.84 -16.52
C GLU A 110 -0.38 -3.07 -15.96
N ALA A 111 0.65 -3.56 -16.64
CA ALA A 111 1.48 -4.66 -16.14
C ALA A 111 2.15 -4.33 -14.80
N HIS A 112 2.63 -3.07 -14.62
CA HIS A 112 3.17 -2.60 -13.35
C HIS A 112 2.08 -2.54 -12.26
N ALA A 113 0.86 -2.10 -12.62
CA ALA A 113 -0.26 -2.07 -11.70
C ALA A 113 -0.66 -3.47 -11.23
N VAL A 114 -0.81 -4.42 -12.16
CA VAL A 114 -1.09 -5.83 -11.85
C VAL A 114 -0.02 -6.40 -10.94
N ALA A 115 1.26 -6.24 -11.29
CA ALA A 115 2.39 -6.74 -10.49
C ALA A 115 2.36 -6.17 -9.06
N ALA A 116 2.11 -4.87 -8.90
CA ALA A 116 2.07 -4.21 -7.60
C ALA A 116 0.89 -4.68 -6.74
N VAL A 117 -0.30 -4.80 -7.32
CA VAL A 117 -1.50 -5.29 -6.62
C VAL A 117 -1.29 -6.73 -6.12
N LEU A 118 -0.80 -7.62 -6.99
CA LEU A 118 -0.50 -9.01 -6.63
C LEU A 118 0.60 -9.09 -5.56
N TYR A 119 1.65 -8.26 -5.69
CA TYR A 119 2.74 -8.19 -4.71
C TYR A 119 2.24 -7.79 -3.32
N VAL A 120 1.42 -6.74 -3.23
CA VAL A 120 0.85 -6.27 -1.97
C VAL A 120 -0.07 -7.32 -1.35
N ALA A 121 -0.91 -7.97 -2.14
CA ALA A 121 -1.78 -9.05 -1.66
C ALA A 121 -1.00 -10.25 -1.09
N ARG A 122 0.16 -10.58 -1.66
CA ARG A 122 1.01 -11.70 -1.24
C ARG A 122 2.04 -11.37 -0.17
N ASN A 123 2.22 -10.10 0.15
CA ASN A 123 3.27 -9.66 1.06
C ASN A 123 3.26 -10.37 2.43
N PRO A 124 2.11 -10.62 3.09
CA PRO A 124 2.08 -11.34 4.36
C PRO A 124 2.56 -12.79 4.25
N VAL A 125 2.23 -13.47 3.14
CA VAL A 125 2.69 -14.85 2.87
C VAL A 125 4.20 -14.85 2.61
N LYS A 126 4.68 -13.92 1.79
CA LYS A 126 6.12 -13.74 1.50
C LYS A 126 6.92 -13.43 2.78
N ALA A 127 6.33 -12.70 3.72
CA ALA A 127 6.90 -12.40 5.03
C ALA A 127 6.80 -13.57 6.03
N GLY A 128 6.18 -14.70 5.66
CA GLY A 128 6.01 -15.87 6.52
C GLY A 128 5.01 -15.67 7.68
N LEU A 129 4.12 -14.67 7.57
CA LEU A 129 3.16 -14.31 8.62
C LEU A 129 1.87 -15.12 8.56
N CYS A 130 1.53 -15.68 7.39
CA CYS A 130 0.36 -16.52 7.17
C CYS A 130 0.59 -17.50 6.01
N ALA A 131 -0.21 -18.57 5.96
CA ALA A 131 -0.13 -19.59 4.91
C ALA A 131 -0.82 -19.15 3.61
N SER A 132 -1.79 -18.25 3.68
CA SER A 132 -2.51 -17.71 2.52
C SER A 132 -2.86 -16.24 2.73
N PRO A 133 -3.05 -15.45 1.67
CA PRO A 133 -3.45 -14.05 1.78
C PRO A 133 -4.80 -13.87 2.48
N ALA A 134 -5.71 -14.85 2.35
CA ALA A 134 -7.02 -14.84 3.02
C ALA A 134 -6.94 -14.96 4.55
N ALA A 135 -5.85 -15.49 5.07
CA ALA A 135 -5.61 -15.59 6.52
C ALA A 135 -5.02 -14.32 7.13
N TRP A 136 -4.80 -13.26 6.32
CA TRP A 136 -4.24 -11.99 6.79
C TRP A 136 -5.31 -10.89 6.86
N PRO A 137 -5.78 -10.49 8.07
CA PRO A 137 -6.89 -9.56 8.20
C PRO A 137 -6.52 -8.08 7.99
N HIS A 138 -5.21 -7.78 7.88
CA HIS A 138 -4.70 -6.41 7.80
C HIS A 138 -4.26 -6.05 6.37
N GLY A 139 -5.11 -6.37 5.39
CA GLY A 139 -4.87 -6.13 3.97
C GLY A 139 -6.15 -6.05 3.16
N GLY A 140 -6.02 -5.64 1.90
CA GLY A 140 -7.15 -5.50 0.96
C GLY A 140 -7.53 -6.79 0.23
N TYR A 141 -6.78 -7.89 0.40
CA TYR A 141 -7.00 -9.11 -0.37
C TYR A 141 -8.41 -9.67 -0.22
N CYS A 142 -8.90 -9.85 1.01
CA CYS A 142 -10.22 -10.45 1.27
C CYS A 142 -11.35 -9.67 0.60
N ALA A 143 -11.31 -8.36 0.67
CA ALA A 143 -12.29 -7.49 0.03
C ALA A 143 -12.24 -7.58 -1.51
N THR A 144 -11.04 -7.49 -2.09
CA THR A 144 -10.85 -7.59 -3.55
C THR A 144 -11.19 -8.99 -4.08
N ALA A 145 -10.93 -10.02 -3.29
CA ALA A 145 -11.29 -11.40 -3.62
C ALA A 145 -12.77 -11.72 -3.34
N GLY A 146 -13.61 -10.76 -2.93
CA GLY A 146 -15.02 -10.97 -2.64
C GLY A 146 -15.29 -11.90 -1.46
N LEU A 147 -14.37 -11.97 -0.50
CA LEU A 147 -14.50 -12.78 0.72
C LEU A 147 -15.08 -11.98 1.89
N GLU A 148 -15.07 -10.65 1.79
CA GLU A 148 -15.65 -9.70 2.74
C GLU A 148 -16.12 -8.43 2.01
N PRO A 149 -17.06 -7.65 2.57
CA PRO A 149 -17.46 -6.38 2.00
C PRO A 149 -16.28 -5.40 1.96
N PRO A 150 -16.07 -4.70 0.82
CA PRO A 150 -14.99 -3.73 0.72
C PRO A 150 -15.26 -2.50 1.58
N PRO A 151 -14.25 -1.94 2.25
CA PRO A 151 -14.37 -0.63 2.85
C PRO A 151 -14.55 0.44 1.75
N PRO A 152 -15.30 1.53 2.02
CA PRO A 152 -15.71 2.49 0.99
C PRO A 152 -14.55 3.24 0.31
N TRP A 153 -13.37 3.20 0.88
CA TRP A 153 -12.16 3.84 0.34
C TRP A 153 -11.28 2.90 -0.50
N LEU A 154 -11.63 1.60 -0.59
CA LEU A 154 -10.89 0.62 -1.39
C LEU A 154 -11.56 0.48 -2.76
N ALA A 155 -10.81 0.77 -3.81
CA ALA A 155 -11.29 0.82 -5.20
C ALA A 155 -11.27 -0.58 -5.83
N VAL A 156 -12.10 -1.50 -5.32
CA VAL A 156 -12.14 -2.90 -5.77
C VAL A 156 -12.46 -3.00 -7.26
N ALA A 157 -13.41 -2.22 -7.76
CA ALA A 157 -13.80 -2.24 -9.17
C ALA A 157 -12.63 -1.86 -10.10
N SER A 158 -11.85 -0.82 -9.72
CA SER A 158 -10.65 -0.40 -10.48
C SER A 158 -9.57 -1.48 -10.51
N VAL A 159 -9.44 -2.26 -9.43
CA VAL A 159 -8.51 -3.39 -9.40
C VAL A 159 -9.01 -4.54 -10.27
N LEU A 160 -10.27 -4.91 -10.14
CA LEU A 160 -10.84 -6.04 -10.87
C LEU A 160 -10.87 -5.82 -12.38
N SER A 161 -11.01 -4.56 -12.85
CA SER A 161 -10.93 -4.24 -14.27
C SER A 161 -9.59 -4.59 -14.92
N LEU A 162 -8.52 -4.77 -14.13
CA LEU A 162 -7.24 -5.29 -14.62
C LEU A 162 -7.28 -6.79 -14.96
N PHE A 163 -8.28 -7.52 -14.47
CA PHE A 163 -8.37 -8.99 -14.55
C PHE A 163 -9.52 -9.49 -15.43
N GLY A 164 -10.36 -8.60 -15.95
CA GLY A 164 -11.46 -8.92 -16.87
C GLY A 164 -12.60 -7.91 -16.80
N GLU A 165 -13.50 -7.98 -17.80
CA GLU A 165 -14.69 -7.12 -17.88
C GLU A 165 -15.86 -7.65 -17.03
N ASP A 166 -15.99 -8.98 -16.93
CA ASP A 166 -16.99 -9.61 -16.07
C ASP A 166 -16.46 -9.70 -14.64
N GLU A 167 -17.22 -9.17 -13.69
CA GLU A 167 -16.80 -9.07 -12.29
C GLU A 167 -16.52 -10.44 -11.66
N GLN A 168 -17.37 -11.44 -11.92
CA GLN A 168 -17.19 -12.77 -11.33
C GLN A 168 -15.95 -13.46 -11.88
N GLN A 169 -15.72 -13.33 -13.19
CA GLN A 169 -14.53 -13.85 -13.85
C GLN A 169 -13.27 -13.09 -13.38
N ALA A 170 -13.33 -11.77 -13.28
CA ALA A 170 -12.23 -10.95 -12.79
C ALA A 170 -11.81 -11.33 -11.36
N VAL A 171 -12.77 -11.56 -10.45
CA VAL A 171 -12.50 -12.06 -9.10
C VAL A 171 -11.82 -13.43 -9.14
N ALA A 172 -12.30 -14.35 -9.97
CA ALA A 172 -11.70 -15.68 -10.10
C ALA A 172 -10.26 -15.59 -10.63
N THR A 173 -10.04 -14.81 -11.67
CA THR A 173 -8.72 -14.56 -12.26
C THR A 173 -7.76 -13.89 -11.24
N TYR A 174 -8.22 -12.87 -10.53
CA TYR A 174 -7.42 -12.22 -9.47
C TYR A 174 -6.98 -13.24 -8.41
N ARG A 175 -7.92 -14.07 -7.91
CA ARG A 175 -7.59 -15.12 -6.93
C ARG A 175 -6.56 -16.10 -7.46
N GLU A 176 -6.73 -16.56 -8.70
CA GLU A 176 -5.80 -17.49 -9.36
C GLU A 176 -4.39 -16.89 -9.43
N PHE A 177 -4.24 -15.65 -9.92
CA PHE A 177 -2.94 -14.98 -10.01
C PHE A 177 -2.29 -14.79 -8.64
N VAL A 178 -3.06 -14.38 -7.63
CA VAL A 178 -2.54 -14.25 -6.25
C VAL A 178 -2.06 -15.62 -5.73
N HIS A 179 -2.80 -16.71 -5.96
CA HIS A 179 -2.40 -18.04 -5.48
C HIS A 179 -1.26 -18.67 -6.28
N ALA A 180 -1.22 -18.48 -7.59
CA ALA A 180 -0.18 -19.03 -8.46
C ALA A 180 1.23 -18.52 -8.07
N GLY A 181 1.31 -17.33 -7.48
CA GLY A 181 2.58 -16.80 -7.01
C GLY A 181 3.52 -16.27 -8.07
N HIS A 182 3.15 -16.38 -9.32
CA HIS A 182 3.90 -15.82 -10.42
C HIS A 182 3.59 -14.31 -10.49
N LEU A 183 4.50 -13.50 -9.97
CA LEU A 183 4.45 -12.07 -10.21
C LEU A 183 5.03 -11.80 -11.58
N PRO A 184 4.39 -10.96 -12.40
CA PRO A 184 5.05 -10.44 -13.60
C PRO A 184 6.40 -9.83 -13.21
N VAL A 185 7.45 -10.14 -13.96
CA VAL A 185 8.77 -9.53 -13.74
C VAL A 185 8.62 -8.03 -13.98
N SER A 186 8.94 -7.24 -12.96
CA SER A 186 8.79 -5.79 -13.01
C SER A 186 9.93 -5.15 -12.22
N ASP A 187 10.65 -4.24 -12.84
CA ASP A 187 11.72 -3.46 -12.19
C ASP A 187 11.21 -2.71 -10.96
N THR A 188 9.94 -2.27 -11.01
CA THR A 188 9.27 -1.59 -9.89
C THR A 188 9.13 -2.50 -8.66
N ILE A 189 8.85 -3.80 -8.85
CA ILE A 189 8.77 -4.76 -7.75
C ILE A 189 10.15 -5.08 -7.17
N GLU A 190 11.17 -5.14 -8.01
CA GLU A 190 12.55 -5.31 -7.53
C GLU A 190 12.99 -4.11 -6.68
N GLU A 191 12.67 -2.90 -7.11
CA GLU A 191 12.99 -1.67 -6.39
C GLU A 191 12.30 -1.64 -5.02
N VAL A 192 11.00 -1.92 -4.96
CA VAL A 192 10.24 -2.06 -3.71
C VAL A 192 10.87 -3.12 -2.80
N SER A 193 11.21 -4.28 -3.34
CA SER A 193 11.82 -5.38 -2.58
C SER A 193 13.19 -5.02 -2.00
N ARG A 194 13.96 -4.15 -2.66
CA ARG A 194 15.23 -3.63 -2.12
C ARG A 194 14.99 -2.73 -0.89
N VAL A 195 13.96 -1.88 -0.95
CA VAL A 195 13.57 -1.01 0.18
C VAL A 195 13.14 -1.84 1.38
N GLU A 196 12.37 -2.89 1.16
CA GLU A 196 11.94 -3.81 2.23
C GLU A 196 13.13 -4.49 2.92
N ARG A 197 14.12 -4.92 2.17
CA ARG A 197 15.34 -5.54 2.75
C ARG A 197 16.25 -4.54 3.49
N GLY A 198 15.88 -3.26 3.52
CA GLY A 198 16.66 -2.23 4.22
C GLY A 198 17.90 -1.74 3.48
N SER A 199 18.10 -2.14 2.23
CA SER A 199 19.15 -1.59 1.38
C SER A 199 18.87 -0.12 1.11
N ALA A 200 19.79 0.78 1.51
CA ALA A 200 19.67 2.20 1.23
C ALA A 200 19.64 2.43 -0.29
N ILE A 201 18.59 3.07 -0.76
CA ILE A 201 18.59 3.62 -2.12
C ILE A 201 19.61 4.76 -2.10
N ARG A 202 20.70 4.59 -2.83
CA ARG A 202 21.59 5.71 -3.15
C ARG A 202 20.81 6.63 -4.09
N SER A 203 20.41 7.78 -3.56
CA SER A 203 19.87 8.86 -4.37
C SER A 203 20.97 9.28 -5.37
N GLY A 204 20.77 9.04 -6.64
CA GLY A 204 21.53 9.64 -7.72
C GLY A 204 21.05 11.05 -7.98
#